data_f0090eeb072739d30d7c9e438f4691a8
#
_entry.id   f0090eeb072739d30d7c9e438f4691a8
#
_cell.length_a   1.000
_cell.length_b   1.000
_cell.length_c   1.000
_cell.angle_alpha   90.00
_cell.angle_beta   90.00
_cell.angle_gamma   90.00
#
_symmetry.space_group_name_H-M   'P 1'
#
loop_
_entity.id
_entity.type
_entity.pdbx_description
1 polymer ?
#
loop_
_entity_poly.entity_id
_entity_poly.type
_entity_poly.pdbx_seq_one_letter_code
_entity_poly.pdbx_strand_id
1 'polypeptide(L)'
;ITASIIIQLMGMMVPYFQKMQKEGESGRRKMNQWTRFLTIGVLILQGPAYIANLYHQMPTAFVYGNSFGFVAYATTILIAGTMFIMWLGEKITDKGIGNGISLIIMIGIVARLPHALLAEVNARFQTASGSAIMLILELVLLFLVFMATIALVQAVRKVPVQYAKRIVGNKQYGGVRQYIPLKMNAANVMPIIFAQALMFIPALFSGTAFAAAFSSMTGFWYNFTLAVL
;
A
#
# COMPACT_ATOMS: atom_id res chain seq x y z
N ILE A 1 5.24 4.66 -3.44
CA ILE A 1 4.40 3.43 -3.38
C ILE A 1 3.61 3.30 -4.69
N THR A 2 2.77 4.29 -5.06
CA THR A 2 1.96 4.27 -6.29
C THR A 2 2.80 4.02 -7.54
N ALA A 3 3.91 4.74 -7.71
CA ALA A 3 4.81 4.57 -8.84
C ALA A 3 5.44 3.16 -8.91
N SER A 4 5.83 2.59 -7.78
CA SER A 4 6.37 1.22 -7.72
C SER A 4 5.33 0.18 -8.16
N ILE A 5 4.08 0.37 -7.77
CA ILE A 5 2.96 -0.52 -8.15
C ILE A 5 2.66 -0.39 -9.64
N ILE A 6 2.63 0.84 -10.17
CA ILE A 6 2.42 1.08 -11.61
C ILE A 6 3.50 0.37 -12.42
N ILE A 7 4.78 0.47 -12.03
CA ILE A 7 5.88 -0.22 -12.72
C ILE A 7 5.74 -1.74 -12.62
N GLN A 8 5.32 -2.28 -11.47
CA GLN A 8 5.07 -3.71 -11.33
C GLN A 8 3.94 -4.20 -12.24
N LEU A 9 2.86 -3.43 -12.35
CA LEU A 9 1.75 -3.73 -13.27
C LEU A 9 2.18 -3.62 -14.73
N MET A 10 2.93 -2.58 -15.09
CA MET A 10 3.52 -2.47 -16.43
C MET A 10 4.45 -3.64 -16.73
N GLY A 11 5.15 -4.16 -15.73
CA GLY A 11 5.96 -5.38 -15.84
C GLY A 11 5.15 -6.64 -16.17
N MET A 12 3.84 -6.68 -15.83
CA MET A 12 2.94 -7.78 -16.21
C MET A 12 2.26 -7.56 -17.56
N MET A 13 1.92 -6.32 -17.90
CA MET A 13 1.11 -5.98 -19.09
C MET A 13 1.95 -5.68 -20.33
N VAL A 14 3.11 -5.05 -20.16
CA VAL A 14 3.93 -4.56 -21.27
C VAL A 14 5.11 -5.50 -21.52
N PRO A 15 5.25 -6.10 -22.73
CA PRO A 15 6.31 -7.06 -23.04
C PRO A 15 7.73 -6.51 -22.82
N TYR A 16 7.92 -5.20 -22.99
CA TYR A 16 9.21 -4.53 -22.77
C TYR A 16 9.66 -4.65 -21.30
N PHE A 17 8.77 -4.37 -20.36
CA PHE A 17 9.07 -4.48 -18.93
C PHE A 17 9.17 -5.94 -18.46
N GLN A 18 8.44 -6.85 -19.10
CA GLN A 18 8.58 -8.29 -18.85
C GLN A 18 9.99 -8.80 -19.20
N LYS A 19 10.55 -8.35 -20.33
CA LYS A 19 11.93 -8.68 -20.72
C LYS A 19 12.92 -8.15 -19.68
N MET A 20 12.76 -6.89 -19.24
CA MET A 20 13.60 -6.31 -18.20
C MET A 20 13.55 -7.07 -16.87
N GLN A 21 12.39 -7.58 -16.47
CA GLN A 21 12.27 -8.42 -15.26
C GLN A 21 13.05 -9.74 -15.39
N LYS A 22 13.15 -10.30 -16.60
CA LYS A 22 13.89 -11.55 -16.87
C LYS A 22 15.40 -11.35 -17.00
N GLU A 23 15.88 -10.13 -17.23
CA GLU A 23 17.30 -9.79 -17.35
C GLU A 23 18.08 -9.84 -16.02
N GLY A 24 17.45 -10.19 -14.92
CA GLY A 24 18.10 -10.36 -13.63
C GLY A 24 18.44 -9.01 -12.95
N GLU A 25 19.66 -8.89 -12.40
CA GLU A 25 20.05 -7.73 -11.60
C GLU A 25 20.16 -6.42 -12.40
N SER A 26 20.62 -6.49 -13.65
CA SER A 26 20.68 -5.33 -14.55
C SER A 26 19.31 -4.78 -14.88
N GLY A 27 18.34 -5.66 -15.12
CA GLY A 27 16.93 -5.29 -15.34
C GLY A 27 16.30 -4.66 -14.11
N ARG A 28 16.57 -5.18 -12.91
CA ARG A 28 16.10 -4.58 -11.66
C ARG A 28 16.63 -3.15 -11.46
N ARG A 29 17.89 -2.90 -11.73
CA ARG A 29 18.47 -1.55 -11.65
C ARG A 29 17.77 -0.57 -12.59
N LYS A 30 17.51 -0.98 -13.84
CA LYS A 30 16.76 -0.17 -14.80
C LYS A 30 15.32 0.08 -14.34
N MET A 31 14.63 -0.94 -13.83
CA MET A 31 13.28 -0.78 -13.29
C MET A 31 13.24 0.20 -12.11
N ASN A 32 14.21 0.14 -11.21
CA ASN A 32 14.31 1.10 -10.10
C ASN A 32 14.53 2.52 -10.62
N GLN A 33 15.33 2.73 -11.66
CA GLN A 33 15.49 4.06 -12.28
C GLN A 33 14.17 4.57 -12.87
N TRP A 34 13.44 3.74 -13.62
CA TRP A 34 12.13 4.10 -14.14
C TRP A 34 11.14 4.44 -13.03
N THR A 35 11.15 3.68 -11.93
CA THR A 35 10.33 3.96 -10.76
C THR A 35 10.66 5.34 -10.16
N ARG A 36 11.93 5.71 -10.08
CA ARG A 36 12.34 7.03 -9.58
C ARG A 36 11.85 8.16 -10.47
N PHE A 37 12.02 8.06 -11.79
CA PHE A 37 11.53 9.08 -12.73
C PHE A 37 10.01 9.21 -12.67
N LEU A 38 9.30 8.08 -12.65
CA LEU A 38 7.84 8.07 -12.55
C LEU A 38 7.37 8.65 -11.20
N THR A 39 8.08 8.37 -10.11
CA THR A 39 7.77 8.97 -8.79
C THR A 39 7.89 10.47 -8.82
N ILE A 40 8.94 11.03 -9.42
CA ILE A 40 9.13 12.48 -9.56
C ILE A 40 7.99 13.07 -10.39
N GLY A 41 7.65 12.45 -11.54
CA GLY A 41 6.56 12.90 -12.40
C GLY A 41 5.21 12.92 -11.68
N VAL A 42 4.89 11.86 -10.96
CA VAL A 42 3.66 11.77 -10.15
C VAL A 42 3.65 12.84 -9.05
N LEU A 43 4.76 13.08 -8.38
CA LEU A 43 4.84 14.08 -7.30
C LEU A 43 4.72 15.52 -7.80
N ILE A 44 5.22 15.83 -9.00
CA ILE A 44 5.05 17.15 -9.62
C ILE A 44 3.56 17.41 -9.89
N LEU A 45 2.80 16.39 -10.27
CA LEU A 45 1.35 16.51 -10.51
C LEU A 45 0.55 16.52 -9.20
N GLN A 46 0.87 15.62 -8.28
CA GLN A 46 0.11 15.44 -7.03
C GLN A 46 0.48 16.43 -5.93
N GLY A 47 1.72 16.92 -5.90
CA GLY A 47 2.21 17.84 -4.88
C GLY A 47 1.37 19.11 -4.76
N PRO A 48 1.16 19.85 -5.85
CA PRO A 48 0.31 21.05 -5.83
C PRO A 48 -1.12 20.77 -5.41
N ALA A 49 -1.72 19.66 -5.89
CA ALA A 49 -3.07 19.26 -5.51
C ALA A 49 -3.19 18.94 -4.01
N TYR A 50 -2.18 18.28 -3.44
CA TYR A 50 -2.13 18.00 -2.01
C TYR A 50 -2.04 19.28 -1.17
N ILE A 51 -1.19 20.23 -1.57
CA ILE A 51 -1.03 21.51 -0.87
C ILE A 51 -2.30 22.34 -0.96
N ALA A 52 -2.97 22.36 -2.12
CA ALA A 52 -4.25 23.02 -2.30
C ALA A 52 -5.34 22.42 -1.40
N ASN A 53 -5.41 21.10 -1.29
CA ASN A 53 -6.34 20.42 -0.38
C ASN A 53 -6.04 20.75 1.09
N LEU A 54 -4.78 20.76 1.51
CA LEU A 54 -4.37 21.18 2.84
C LEU A 54 -4.77 22.63 3.14
N TYR A 55 -4.62 23.52 2.18
CA TYR A 55 -5.04 24.92 2.32
C TYR A 55 -6.55 25.04 2.53
N HIS A 56 -7.35 24.23 1.85
CA HIS A 56 -8.82 24.20 2.07
C HIS A 56 -9.21 23.65 3.45
N GLN A 57 -8.47 22.67 3.96
CA GLN A 57 -8.77 22.08 5.28
C GLN A 57 -8.28 22.93 6.45
N MET A 58 -7.15 23.59 6.32
CA MET A 58 -6.47 24.35 7.38
C MET A 58 -5.92 25.66 6.85
N PRO A 59 -6.76 26.64 6.48
CA PRO A 59 -6.30 27.90 5.91
C PRO A 59 -5.41 28.71 6.87
N THR A 60 -5.64 28.59 8.17
CA THR A 60 -4.88 29.27 9.23
C THR A 60 -3.46 28.74 9.43
N ALA A 61 -3.13 27.56 8.93
CA ALA A 61 -1.79 26.99 9.02
C ALA A 61 -0.81 27.59 7.99
N PHE A 62 -1.34 28.29 6.99
CA PHE A 62 -0.52 28.84 5.89
C PHE A 62 -0.24 30.33 6.11
N VAL A 63 0.98 30.64 6.55
CA VAL A 63 1.44 32.03 6.80
C VAL A 63 1.54 32.84 5.50
N TYR A 64 1.94 32.22 4.39
CA TYR A 64 2.16 32.89 3.10
C TYR A 64 0.99 32.70 2.10
N GLY A 65 -0.13 32.14 2.53
CA GLY A 65 -1.25 31.81 1.67
C GLY A 65 -0.90 30.78 0.58
N ASN A 66 -1.76 30.66 -0.42
CA ASN A 66 -1.56 29.73 -1.55
C ASN A 66 -0.83 30.43 -2.71
N SER A 67 0.36 30.97 -2.45
CA SER A 67 1.20 31.60 -3.48
C SER A 67 1.88 30.52 -4.33
N PHE A 68 1.98 30.76 -5.65
CA PHE A 68 2.67 29.86 -6.58
C PHE A 68 4.10 29.52 -6.12
N GLY A 69 4.85 30.51 -5.62
CA GLY A 69 6.20 30.30 -5.09
C GLY A 69 6.23 29.35 -3.89
N PHE A 70 5.26 29.48 -2.98
CA PHE A 70 5.13 28.59 -1.83
C PHE A 70 4.82 27.15 -2.27
N VAL A 71 3.87 26.97 -3.21
CA VAL A 71 3.48 25.65 -3.74
C VAL A 71 4.68 24.98 -4.42
N ALA A 72 5.44 25.71 -5.24
CA ALA A 72 6.63 25.20 -5.92
C ALA A 72 7.71 24.75 -4.91
N TYR A 73 7.98 25.59 -3.91
CA TYR A 73 8.96 25.30 -2.85
C TYR A 73 8.54 24.08 -2.02
N ALA A 74 7.30 24.04 -1.54
CA ALA A 74 6.78 22.93 -0.76
C ALA A 74 6.77 21.62 -1.57
N THR A 75 6.38 21.66 -2.84
CA THR A 75 6.43 20.49 -3.74
C THR A 75 7.86 19.97 -3.89
N THR A 76 8.85 20.86 -4.04
CA THR A 76 10.26 20.46 -4.15
C THR A 76 10.74 19.75 -2.89
N ILE A 77 10.37 20.23 -1.70
CA ILE A 77 10.70 19.59 -0.43
C ILE A 77 10.03 18.21 -0.33
N LEU A 78 8.77 18.09 -0.72
CA LEU A 78 8.04 16.80 -0.72
C LEU A 78 8.71 15.80 -1.67
N ILE A 79 9.17 16.23 -2.84
CA ILE A 79 9.91 15.39 -3.78
C ILE A 79 11.21 14.90 -3.13
N ALA A 80 11.99 15.81 -2.55
CA ALA A 80 13.26 15.46 -1.90
C ALA A 80 13.06 14.46 -0.75
N GLY A 81 12.06 14.69 0.12
CA GLY A 81 11.72 13.79 1.22
C GLY A 81 11.27 12.40 0.73
N THR A 82 10.44 12.35 -0.31
CA THR A 82 9.96 11.09 -0.89
C THR A 82 11.10 10.31 -1.55
N MET A 83 12.00 10.98 -2.26
CA MET A 83 13.18 10.35 -2.87
C MET A 83 14.13 9.80 -1.81
N PHE A 84 14.30 10.51 -0.69
CA PHE A 84 15.09 10.02 0.43
C PHE A 84 14.49 8.75 1.05
N ILE A 85 13.18 8.73 1.31
CA ILE A 85 12.49 7.56 1.84
C ILE A 85 12.59 6.37 0.87
N MET A 86 12.47 6.62 -0.43
CA MET A 86 12.61 5.57 -1.44
C MET A 86 14.03 4.99 -1.47
N TRP A 87 15.05 5.85 -1.42
CA TRP A 87 16.43 5.41 -1.32
C TRP A 87 16.69 4.59 -0.05
N LEU A 88 16.12 5.01 1.09
CA LEU A 88 16.20 4.26 2.35
C LEU A 88 15.55 2.87 2.21
N GLY A 89 14.36 2.79 1.60
CA GLY A 89 13.68 1.53 1.33
C GLY A 89 14.49 0.58 0.44
N GLU A 90 15.14 1.10 -0.60
CA GLU A 90 16.04 0.33 -1.45
C GLU A 90 17.24 -0.21 -0.66
N LYS A 91 17.86 0.62 0.18
CA LYS A 91 18.98 0.21 1.04
C LYS A 91 18.60 -0.89 2.02
N ILE A 92 17.41 -0.85 2.60
CA ILE A 92 16.89 -1.90 3.48
C ILE A 92 16.70 -3.20 2.70
N THR A 93 16.15 -3.12 1.48
CA THR A 93 15.97 -4.28 0.60
C THR A 93 17.29 -4.90 0.20
N ASP A 94 18.29 -4.09 -0.15
CA ASP A 94 19.63 -4.54 -0.52
C ASP A 94 20.37 -5.23 0.63
N LYS A 95 20.07 -4.82 1.88
CA LYS A 95 20.61 -5.46 3.10
C LYS A 95 19.92 -6.78 3.48
N GLY A 96 18.92 -7.21 2.71
CA GLY A 96 18.30 -8.52 2.85
C GLY A 96 17.20 -8.64 3.91
N ILE A 97 16.67 -7.54 4.44
CA ILE A 97 15.57 -7.53 5.43
C ILE A 97 14.18 -7.59 4.74
N GLY A 98 14.07 -8.24 3.59
CA GLY A 98 12.83 -8.31 2.83
C GLY A 98 12.55 -7.06 2.00
N ASN A 99 11.26 -6.71 1.81
CA ASN A 99 10.89 -5.52 1.05
C ASN A 99 10.94 -4.27 1.94
N GLY A 100 11.96 -3.42 1.75
CA GLY A 100 12.21 -2.25 2.56
C GLY A 100 11.09 -1.21 2.52
N ILE A 101 10.42 -1.05 1.37
CA ILE A 101 9.28 -0.11 1.24
C ILE A 101 8.12 -0.59 2.12
N SER A 102 7.79 -1.88 2.09
CA SER A 102 6.74 -2.46 2.92
C SER A 102 7.07 -2.33 4.42
N LEU A 103 8.33 -2.47 4.78
CA LEU A 103 8.80 -2.31 6.17
C LEU A 103 8.64 -0.87 6.65
N ILE A 104 8.96 0.13 5.81
CA ILE A 104 8.77 1.56 6.15
C ILE A 104 7.29 1.87 6.35
N ILE A 105 6.40 1.33 5.48
CA ILE A 105 4.95 1.49 5.61
C ILE A 105 4.46 0.90 6.94
N MET A 106 4.89 -0.32 7.25
CA MET A 106 4.54 -1.01 8.48
C MET A 106 4.97 -0.20 9.71
N ILE A 107 6.21 0.29 9.74
CA ILE A 107 6.71 1.13 10.84
C ILE A 107 5.87 2.42 10.95
N GLY A 108 5.52 3.07 9.83
CA GLY A 108 4.70 4.27 9.83
C GLY A 108 3.30 4.05 10.42
N ILE A 109 2.72 2.87 10.21
CA ILE A 109 1.42 2.50 10.79
C ILE A 109 1.59 2.16 12.28
N VAL A 110 2.55 1.30 12.62
CA VAL A 110 2.77 0.83 13.99
C VAL A 110 3.21 1.97 14.92
N ALA A 111 3.97 2.95 14.43
CA ALA A 111 4.43 4.09 15.22
C ALA A 111 3.27 4.95 15.78
N ARG A 112 2.13 4.97 15.10
CA ARG A 112 0.93 5.69 15.56
C ARG A 112 0.09 4.91 16.56
N LEU A 113 0.21 3.60 16.61
CA LEU A 113 -0.61 2.71 17.42
C LEU A 113 -0.52 3.00 18.92
N PRO A 114 0.69 3.18 19.55
CA PRO A 114 0.77 3.48 20.97
C PRO A 114 0.08 4.78 21.34
N HIS A 115 0.25 5.81 20.51
CA HIS A 115 -0.36 7.13 20.76
C HIS A 115 -1.89 7.07 20.62
N ALA A 116 -2.39 6.36 19.63
CA ALA A 116 -3.82 6.16 19.43
C ALA A 116 -4.45 5.37 20.59
N LEU A 117 -3.80 4.32 21.08
CA LEU A 117 -4.25 3.55 22.24
C LEU A 117 -4.30 4.41 23.51
N LEU A 118 -3.26 5.20 23.77
CA LEU A 118 -3.22 6.10 24.93
C LEU A 118 -4.33 7.16 24.85
N ALA A 119 -4.56 7.71 23.66
CA ALA A 119 -5.64 8.68 23.44
C ALA A 119 -7.02 8.06 23.70
N GLU A 120 -7.26 6.83 23.22
CA GLU A 120 -8.52 6.12 23.45
C GLU A 120 -8.72 5.80 24.94
N VAL A 121 -7.69 5.28 25.61
CA VAL A 121 -7.72 5.03 27.05
C VAL A 121 -8.07 6.30 27.82
N ASN A 122 -7.37 7.41 27.54
CA ASN A 122 -7.64 8.68 28.22
C ASN A 122 -9.05 9.20 27.93
N ALA A 123 -9.54 9.09 26.69
CA ALA A 123 -10.88 9.50 26.33
C ALA A 123 -11.95 8.71 27.10
N ARG A 124 -11.76 7.40 27.29
CA ARG A 124 -12.69 6.54 28.02
C ARG A 124 -12.67 6.74 29.52
N PHE A 125 -11.53 7.07 30.12
CA PHE A 125 -11.46 7.34 31.55
C PHE A 125 -11.85 8.76 31.94
N GLN A 126 -11.74 9.74 31.04
CA GLN A 126 -12.11 11.12 31.29
C GLN A 126 -13.58 11.41 31.04
N THR A 127 -14.28 10.62 30.25
CA THR A 127 -15.69 10.81 29.94
C THR A 127 -16.55 10.09 30.99
N ALA A 128 -17.47 10.80 31.62
CA ALA A 128 -18.35 10.26 32.68
C ALA A 128 -19.22 9.07 32.24
N SER A 129 -19.43 8.87 30.96
CA SER A 129 -20.11 7.71 30.37
C SER A 129 -19.13 6.64 29.82
N GLY A 130 -17.83 6.84 29.98
CA GLY A 130 -16.79 5.91 29.51
C GLY A 130 -16.77 4.65 30.37
N SER A 131 -17.22 3.56 29.81
CA SER A 131 -17.20 2.26 30.50
C SER A 131 -15.88 1.53 30.19
N ALA A 132 -15.18 1.09 31.24
CA ALA A 132 -14.04 0.19 31.11
C ALA A 132 -14.39 -1.08 30.33
N ILE A 133 -15.65 -1.50 30.37
CA ILE A 133 -16.19 -2.64 29.61
C ILE A 133 -16.10 -2.38 28.10
N MET A 134 -16.40 -1.14 27.66
CA MET A 134 -16.32 -0.76 26.25
C MET A 134 -14.86 -0.80 25.73
N LEU A 135 -13.91 -0.36 26.53
CA LEU A 135 -12.49 -0.43 26.19
C LEU A 135 -12.00 -1.87 26.05
N ILE A 136 -12.42 -2.77 26.95
CA ILE A 136 -12.11 -4.20 26.86
C ILE A 136 -12.72 -4.80 25.59
N LEU A 137 -13.96 -4.44 25.26
CA LEU A 137 -14.65 -4.91 24.06
C LEU A 137 -13.90 -4.48 22.79
N GLU A 138 -13.45 -3.23 22.72
CA GLU A 138 -12.68 -2.68 21.61
C GLU A 138 -11.33 -3.40 21.44
N LEU A 139 -10.62 -3.67 22.54
CA LEU A 139 -9.36 -4.43 22.52
C LEU A 139 -9.58 -5.88 22.06
N VAL A 140 -10.63 -6.53 22.53
CA VAL A 140 -10.99 -7.89 22.10
C VAL A 140 -11.33 -7.91 20.61
N LEU A 141 -12.10 -6.94 20.14
CA LEU A 141 -12.48 -6.82 18.73
C LEU A 141 -11.26 -6.56 17.85
N LEU A 142 -10.36 -5.67 18.28
CA LEU A 142 -9.10 -5.41 17.61
C LEU A 142 -8.25 -6.70 17.49
N PHE A 143 -8.11 -7.45 18.58
CA PHE A 143 -7.40 -8.72 18.59
C PHE A 143 -8.04 -9.73 17.64
N LEU A 144 -9.37 -9.79 17.61
CA LEU A 144 -10.12 -10.69 16.73
C LEU A 144 -9.89 -10.36 15.24
N VAL A 145 -9.86 -9.06 14.91
CA VAL A 145 -9.52 -8.58 13.55
C VAL A 145 -8.09 -8.98 13.17
N PHE A 146 -7.10 -8.83 14.06
CA PHE A 146 -5.75 -9.29 13.78
C PHE A 146 -5.68 -10.80 13.53
N MET A 147 -6.34 -11.60 14.37
CA MET A 147 -6.39 -13.05 14.21
C MET A 147 -7.05 -13.46 12.88
N ALA A 148 -8.17 -12.82 12.52
CA ALA A 148 -8.86 -13.06 11.26
C ALA A 148 -7.97 -12.70 10.04
N THR A 149 -7.26 -11.58 10.11
CA THR A 149 -6.35 -11.14 9.04
C THR A 149 -5.19 -12.11 8.88
N ILE A 150 -4.58 -12.56 9.97
CA ILE A 150 -3.50 -13.55 9.95
C ILE A 150 -4.00 -14.87 9.35
N ALA A 151 -5.18 -15.34 9.78
CA ALA A 151 -5.78 -16.56 9.26
C ALA A 151 -6.02 -16.46 7.74
N LEU A 152 -6.51 -15.33 7.26
CA LEU A 152 -6.76 -15.08 5.83
C LEU A 152 -5.46 -15.06 5.01
N VAL A 153 -4.40 -14.44 5.53
CA VAL A 153 -3.10 -14.36 4.83
C VAL A 153 -2.40 -15.73 4.82
N GLN A 154 -2.53 -16.51 5.89
CA GLN A 154 -1.93 -17.85 6.00
C GLN A 154 -2.78 -18.94 5.36
N ALA A 155 -4.03 -18.66 4.99
CA ALA A 155 -4.94 -19.65 4.41
C ALA A 155 -4.39 -20.20 3.09
N VAL A 156 -4.17 -21.50 3.06
CA VAL A 156 -3.64 -22.23 1.89
C VAL A 156 -4.57 -23.38 1.57
N ARG A 157 -5.06 -23.44 0.34
CA ARG A 157 -5.80 -24.58 -0.19
C ARG A 157 -4.82 -25.63 -0.68
N LYS A 158 -4.79 -26.78 -0.05
CA LYS A 158 -3.96 -27.92 -0.45
C LYS A 158 -4.71 -28.75 -1.51
N VAL A 159 -4.21 -28.73 -2.75
CA VAL A 159 -4.76 -29.58 -3.83
C VAL A 159 -3.95 -30.87 -3.89
N PRO A 160 -4.57 -32.04 -3.67
CA PRO A 160 -3.85 -33.31 -3.76
C PRO A 160 -3.49 -33.62 -5.22
N VAL A 161 -2.21 -33.88 -5.47
CA VAL A 161 -1.71 -34.31 -6.79
C VAL A 161 -1.12 -35.70 -6.65
N GLN A 162 -1.51 -36.59 -7.53
CA GLN A 162 -1.01 -37.95 -7.58
C GLN A 162 -0.02 -38.05 -8.73
N TYR A 163 1.25 -38.22 -8.41
CA TYR A 163 2.28 -38.45 -9.42
C TYR A 163 2.25 -39.90 -9.88
N ALA A 164 2.43 -40.13 -11.18
CA ALA A 164 2.55 -41.45 -11.76
C ALA A 164 3.77 -42.17 -11.16
N LYS A 165 3.60 -43.44 -10.84
CA LYS A 165 4.71 -44.30 -10.38
C LYS A 165 5.69 -44.49 -11.53
N ARG A 166 6.95 -44.17 -11.30
CA ARG A 166 8.04 -44.45 -12.26
C ARG A 166 8.82 -45.66 -11.79
N ILE A 167 8.89 -46.70 -12.62
CA ILE A 167 9.66 -47.88 -12.37
C ILE A 167 11.03 -47.69 -13.06
N VAL A 168 12.11 -47.73 -12.31
CA VAL A 168 13.47 -47.71 -12.83
C VAL A 168 14.17 -48.95 -12.30
N GLY A 169 14.32 -49.96 -13.17
CA GLY A 169 14.83 -51.27 -12.81
C GLY A 169 13.84 -51.98 -11.85
N ASN A 170 14.36 -52.58 -10.78
CA ASN A 170 13.53 -53.33 -9.76
C ASN A 170 13.03 -52.44 -8.61
N LYS A 171 13.18 -51.11 -8.70
CA LYS A 171 12.76 -50.15 -7.65
C LYS A 171 11.64 -49.24 -8.18
N GLN A 172 10.55 -49.17 -7.41
CA GLN A 172 9.45 -48.22 -7.67
C GLN A 172 9.76 -46.89 -6.99
N TYR A 173 9.84 -45.83 -7.78
CA TYR A 173 9.98 -44.44 -7.32
C TYR A 173 8.67 -43.69 -7.59
N GLY A 174 8.16 -42.94 -6.59
CA GLY A 174 6.97 -42.14 -6.71
C GLY A 174 5.73 -42.81 -6.11
N GLY A 175 4.58 -42.21 -6.28
CA GLY A 175 3.29 -42.70 -5.74
C GLY A 175 2.91 -42.12 -4.38
N VAL A 176 3.73 -41.22 -3.82
CA VAL A 176 3.39 -40.45 -2.64
C VAL A 176 2.46 -39.29 -3.07
N ARG A 177 1.33 -39.14 -2.35
CA ARG A 177 0.44 -37.98 -2.55
C ARG A 177 1.19 -36.73 -2.13
N GLN A 178 1.42 -35.83 -3.08
CA GLN A 178 1.93 -34.51 -2.82
C GLN A 178 0.78 -33.49 -2.90
N TYR A 179 0.94 -32.38 -2.18
CA TYR A 179 -0.04 -31.32 -2.16
C TYR A 179 0.57 -30.05 -2.78
N ILE A 180 -0.13 -29.46 -3.73
CA ILE A 180 0.20 -28.14 -4.25
C ILE A 180 -0.47 -27.11 -3.34
N PRO A 181 0.32 -26.28 -2.62
CA PRO A 181 -0.25 -25.24 -1.78
C PRO A 181 -0.65 -24.02 -2.64
N LEU A 182 -1.94 -23.77 -2.77
CA LEU A 182 -2.47 -22.56 -3.40
C LEU A 182 -2.86 -21.56 -2.33
N LYS A 183 -2.25 -20.38 -2.31
CA LYS A 183 -2.65 -19.30 -1.42
C LYS A 183 -4.03 -18.80 -1.78
N MET A 184 -4.94 -18.71 -0.81
CA MET A 184 -6.29 -18.18 -1.04
C MET A 184 -6.27 -16.70 -1.39
N ASN A 185 -5.42 -15.93 -0.71
CA ASN A 185 -5.20 -14.53 -1.01
C ASN A 185 -3.85 -14.35 -1.72
N ALA A 186 -3.81 -14.63 -3.02
CA ALA A 186 -2.61 -14.49 -3.85
C ALA A 186 -2.27 -13.01 -4.14
N ALA A 187 -3.28 -12.16 -4.20
CA ALA A 187 -3.12 -10.73 -4.51
C ALA A 187 -2.62 -9.91 -3.32
N ASN A 188 -2.73 -10.42 -2.09
CA ASN A 188 -2.37 -9.71 -0.85
C ASN A 188 -3.06 -8.33 -0.75
N VAL A 189 -2.28 -7.29 -0.42
CA VAL A 189 -2.74 -5.90 -0.24
C VAL A 189 -2.63 -5.08 -1.53
N MET A 190 -2.02 -5.62 -2.59
CA MET A 190 -1.75 -4.89 -3.84
C MET A 190 -2.98 -4.26 -4.50
N PRO A 191 -4.14 -4.95 -4.64
CA PRO A 191 -5.32 -4.37 -5.27
C PRO A 191 -5.85 -3.15 -4.53
N ILE A 192 -5.85 -3.16 -3.19
CA ILE A 192 -6.34 -2.04 -2.37
C ILE A 192 -5.47 -0.81 -2.56
N ILE A 193 -4.14 -0.98 -2.55
CA ILE A 193 -3.20 0.13 -2.74
C ILE A 193 -3.33 0.70 -4.16
N PHE A 194 -3.55 -0.18 -5.16
CA PHE A 194 -3.76 0.24 -6.54
C PHE A 194 -5.07 1.01 -6.71
N ALA A 195 -6.17 0.51 -6.14
CA ALA A 195 -7.45 1.19 -6.15
C ALA A 195 -7.35 2.58 -5.50
N GLN A 196 -6.69 2.70 -4.35
CA GLN A 196 -6.43 3.99 -3.70
C GLN A 196 -5.60 4.92 -4.57
N ALA A 197 -4.59 4.41 -5.29
CA ALA A 197 -3.78 5.20 -6.21
C ALA A 197 -4.60 5.74 -7.39
N LEU A 198 -5.50 4.92 -7.95
CA LEU A 198 -6.41 5.34 -9.03
C LEU A 198 -7.45 6.35 -8.55
N MET A 199 -7.95 6.19 -7.33
CA MET A 199 -8.92 7.13 -6.74
C MET A 199 -8.34 8.54 -6.52
N PHE A 200 -7.02 8.69 -6.59
CA PHE A 200 -6.39 10.01 -6.54
C PHE A 200 -6.50 10.78 -7.87
N ILE A 201 -6.74 10.10 -9.00
CA ILE A 201 -6.86 10.74 -10.32
C ILE A 201 -8.06 11.69 -10.37
N PRO A 202 -9.28 11.35 -9.93
CA PRO A 202 -10.40 12.29 -9.87
C PRO A 202 -10.11 13.54 -9.01
N ALA A 203 -9.31 13.40 -7.94
CA ALA A 203 -8.95 14.52 -7.09
C ALA A 203 -8.08 15.58 -7.80
N LEU A 204 -7.37 15.22 -8.88
CA LEU A 204 -6.60 16.16 -9.70
C LEU A 204 -7.51 17.12 -10.51
N PHE A 205 -8.74 16.73 -10.77
CA PHE A 205 -9.74 17.55 -11.45
C PHE A 205 -10.57 18.39 -10.46
N SER A 206 -9.95 18.83 -9.37
CA SER A 206 -10.59 19.65 -8.33
C SER A 206 -11.28 20.89 -8.97
N GLY A 207 -12.54 21.09 -8.61
CA GLY A 207 -13.38 22.15 -9.19
C GLY A 207 -14.48 21.67 -10.15
N THR A 208 -14.51 20.38 -10.51
CA THR A 208 -15.60 19.79 -11.29
C THR A 208 -16.60 19.06 -10.37
N ALA A 209 -17.87 18.97 -10.81
CA ALA A 209 -18.89 18.18 -10.11
C ALA A 209 -18.50 16.70 -9.99
N PHE A 210 -17.67 16.21 -10.91
CA PHE A 210 -17.09 14.87 -10.88
C PHE A 210 -16.14 14.67 -9.70
N ALA A 211 -15.24 15.62 -9.46
CA ALA A 211 -14.32 15.56 -8.33
C ALA A 211 -15.06 15.60 -6.97
N ALA A 212 -16.15 16.38 -6.88
CA ALA A 212 -16.96 16.46 -5.67
C ALA A 212 -17.62 15.12 -5.31
N ALA A 213 -18.06 14.34 -6.30
CA ALA A 213 -18.65 13.02 -6.09
C ALA A 213 -17.64 12.00 -5.54
N PHE A 214 -16.34 12.17 -5.83
CA PHE A 214 -15.26 11.28 -5.40
C PHE A 214 -14.43 11.82 -4.23
N SER A 215 -14.67 13.05 -3.77
CA SER A 215 -13.92 13.67 -2.68
C SER A 215 -14.34 13.17 -1.30
N SER A 216 -15.57 12.71 -1.13
CA SER A 216 -16.07 12.19 0.14
C SER A 216 -15.75 10.69 0.28
N MET A 217 -14.91 10.32 1.25
CA MET A 217 -14.58 8.92 1.55
C MET A 217 -15.80 8.08 1.95
N THR A 218 -16.89 8.72 2.40
CA THR A 218 -18.17 8.07 2.75
C THR A 218 -19.17 8.06 1.60
N GLY A 219 -18.83 8.69 0.47
CA GLY A 219 -19.71 8.80 -0.69
C GLY A 219 -19.95 7.45 -1.37
N PHE A 220 -21.18 7.26 -1.87
CA PHE A 220 -21.55 6.03 -2.60
C PHE A 220 -20.62 5.78 -3.79
N TRP A 221 -20.36 6.80 -4.61
CA TRP A 221 -19.50 6.69 -5.81
C TRP A 221 -18.06 6.33 -5.47
N TYR A 222 -17.51 6.89 -4.38
CA TYR A 222 -16.18 6.53 -3.89
C TYR A 222 -16.10 5.05 -3.53
N ASN A 223 -17.02 4.59 -2.66
CA ASN A 223 -17.01 3.20 -2.20
C ASN A 223 -17.35 2.19 -3.32
N PHE A 224 -18.26 2.55 -4.23
CA PHE A 224 -18.59 1.71 -5.38
C PHE A 224 -17.38 1.51 -6.30
N THR A 225 -16.68 2.61 -6.66
CA THR A 225 -15.50 2.53 -7.52
C THR A 225 -14.36 1.76 -6.84
N LEU A 226 -14.15 1.98 -5.54
CA LEU A 226 -13.15 1.25 -4.76
C LEU A 226 -13.46 -0.25 -4.69
N ALA A 227 -14.73 -0.64 -4.65
CA ALA A 227 -15.15 -2.05 -4.62
C ALA A 227 -15.06 -2.74 -5.99
N VAL A 228 -15.17 -1.97 -7.09
CA VAL A 228 -15.07 -2.49 -8.47
C VAL A 228 -13.62 -2.60 -8.94
N LEU A 229 -12.74 -1.70 -8.50
CA LEU A 229 -11.30 -1.72 -8.78
C LEU A 229 -10.58 -2.76 -7.91
#